data_249d0588f0d6a286726f7a04e35f287a
#
_entry.id   249d0588f0d6a286726f7a04e35f287a
#
_cell.length_a   1.000
_cell.length_b   1.000
_cell.length_c   1.000
_cell.angle_alpha   90.00
_cell.angle_beta   90.00
_cell.angle_gamma   90.00
#
_symmetry.space_group_name_H-M   'P 1'
#
loop_
_entity.id
_entity.type
_entity.pdbx_description
1 polymer ?
#
loop_
_entity_poly.entity_id
_entity_poly.type
_entity_poly.pdbx_seq_one_letter_code
_entity_poly.pdbx_strand_id
1 'polypeptide(L)'
;MVNKKGFIRTLEAVIAVIVVLTFIYVVILKTETPTGEIPFNIKDTQNFIFQEIALNDAHRNCIVSSPSGLCSCTGINQLIEDNKPAGYNYACEICNKAQSCANLGIPLDKSIYTDSIFIGKDKFKILRIYFWEV
;
A
#
# COMPACT_ATOMS: atom_id res chain seq x y z
N MET A 1 6.68 54.24 35.04
CA MET A 1 5.95 54.40 33.76
C MET A 1 6.30 53.24 32.79
N VAL A 2 5.39 52.33 32.59
CA VAL A 2 5.60 51.23 31.65
C VAL A 2 5.62 51.81 30.22
N ASN A 3 6.74 51.56 29.52
CA ASN A 3 6.95 52.09 28.18
C ASN A 3 5.93 51.44 27.18
N LYS A 4 4.83 52.15 26.87
CA LYS A 4 3.73 51.66 26.01
C LYS A 4 4.23 51.07 24.69
N LYS A 5 5.32 51.60 24.11
CA LYS A 5 5.95 51.04 22.88
C LYS A 5 6.62 49.68 23.08
N GLY A 6 7.17 49.42 24.28
CA GLY A 6 7.75 48.11 24.60
C GLY A 6 6.68 47.05 24.79
N PHE A 7 5.56 47.40 25.45
CA PHE A 7 4.47 46.46 25.65
C PHE A 7 3.80 46.02 24.34
N ILE A 8 3.60 46.94 23.40
CA ILE A 8 3.00 46.61 22.10
C ILE A 8 3.90 45.64 21.31
N ARG A 9 5.21 45.86 21.30
CA ARG A 9 6.16 44.95 20.60
C ARG A 9 6.19 43.54 21.22
N THR A 10 6.13 43.43 22.55
CA THR A 10 6.07 42.13 23.20
C THR A 10 4.76 41.42 22.94
N LEU A 11 3.64 42.12 22.91
CA LEU A 11 2.33 41.56 22.57
C LEU A 11 2.31 41.03 21.13
N GLU A 12 2.84 41.81 20.18
CA GLU A 12 2.95 41.43 18.78
C GLU A 12 3.80 40.17 18.59
N ALA A 13 4.94 40.06 19.29
CA ALA A 13 5.77 38.87 19.26
C ALA A 13 5.06 37.63 19.82
N VAL A 14 4.31 37.77 20.92
CA VAL A 14 3.55 36.65 21.51
C VAL A 14 2.46 36.17 20.57
N ILE A 15 1.72 37.09 19.94
CA ILE A 15 0.68 36.74 18.94
C ILE A 15 1.30 36.01 17.76
N ALA A 16 2.43 36.48 17.23
CA ALA A 16 3.13 35.84 16.12
C ALA A 16 3.53 34.39 16.46
N VAL A 17 4.07 34.16 17.67
CA VAL A 17 4.43 32.80 18.12
C VAL A 17 3.20 31.90 18.22
N ILE A 18 2.08 32.38 18.77
CA ILE A 18 0.84 31.59 18.88
C ILE A 18 0.33 31.22 17.48
N VAL A 19 0.32 32.16 16.52
CA VAL A 19 -0.11 31.90 15.14
C VAL A 19 0.76 30.84 14.46
N VAL A 20 2.09 30.92 14.63
CA VAL A 20 3.00 29.91 14.08
C VAL A 20 2.79 28.54 14.71
N LEU A 21 2.62 28.47 16.03
CA LEU A 21 2.39 27.20 16.74
C LEU A 21 1.05 26.57 16.34
N THR A 22 -0.01 27.37 16.20
CA THR A 22 -1.31 26.86 15.74
C THR A 22 -1.26 26.39 14.30
N PHE A 23 -0.51 27.07 13.42
CA PHE A 23 -0.30 26.63 12.05
C PHE A 23 0.44 25.29 11.98
N ILE A 24 1.55 25.16 12.73
CA ILE A 24 2.32 23.91 12.83
C ILE A 24 1.43 22.77 13.36
N TYR A 25 0.65 23.03 14.41
CA TYR A 25 -0.26 22.05 14.99
C TYR A 25 -1.33 21.57 13.97
N VAL A 26 -1.95 22.47 13.24
CA VAL A 26 -2.93 22.14 12.20
C VAL A 26 -2.29 21.35 11.04
N VAL A 27 -1.07 21.69 10.66
CA VAL A 27 -0.33 20.97 9.62
C VAL A 27 0.00 19.54 10.09
N ILE A 28 0.47 19.36 11.32
CA ILE A 28 0.77 18.03 11.88
C ILE A 28 -0.50 17.19 11.97
N LEU A 29 -1.63 17.74 12.42
CA LEU A 29 -2.90 17.01 12.50
C LEU A 29 -3.45 16.61 11.11
N LYS A 30 -3.17 17.40 10.07
CA LYS A 30 -3.60 17.05 8.70
C LYS A 30 -2.67 16.04 8.01
N THR A 31 -1.44 15.86 8.49
CA THR A 31 -0.51 14.86 7.95
C THR A 31 -0.74 13.45 8.48
N GLU A 32 -1.56 13.27 9.50
CA GLU A 32 -2.10 11.97 9.83
C GLU A 32 -3.25 11.61 8.86
N THR A 33 -2.92 11.39 7.59
CA THR A 33 -3.72 10.48 6.80
C THR A 33 -3.63 9.14 7.53
N PRO A 34 -4.75 8.47 7.85
CA PRO A 34 -4.71 7.08 8.21
C PRO A 34 -4.29 6.31 6.96
N THR A 35 -3.00 6.27 6.67
CA THR A 35 -2.42 5.16 5.97
C THR A 35 -2.65 4.01 6.92
N GLY A 36 -3.72 3.23 6.65
CA GLY A 36 -3.94 1.98 7.36
C GLY A 36 -2.62 1.24 7.25
N GLU A 37 -1.85 1.24 8.34
CA GLU A 37 -0.57 0.56 8.37
C GLU A 37 -0.88 -0.89 8.02
N ILE A 38 -0.33 -1.35 6.90
CA ILE A 38 -0.45 -2.75 6.51
C ILE A 38 0.14 -3.55 7.67
N PRO A 39 -0.61 -4.46 8.29
CA PRO A 39 -0.09 -5.28 9.36
C PRO A 39 1.23 -5.92 8.95
N PHE A 40 2.23 -5.89 9.83
CA PHE A 40 3.60 -6.32 9.52
C PHE A 40 3.63 -7.74 8.93
N ASN A 41 2.82 -8.65 9.47
CA ASN A 41 2.69 -10.02 8.97
C ASN A 41 2.21 -10.09 7.51
N ILE A 42 1.28 -9.22 7.10
CA ILE A 42 0.80 -9.15 5.70
C ILE A 42 1.90 -8.65 4.78
N LYS A 43 2.57 -7.58 5.19
CA LYS A 43 3.66 -6.98 4.40
C LYS A 43 4.83 -7.95 4.21
N ASP A 44 5.21 -8.64 5.26
CA ASP A 44 6.27 -9.66 5.21
C ASP A 44 5.90 -10.82 4.29
N THR A 45 4.66 -11.30 4.41
CA THR A 45 4.14 -12.36 3.54
C THR A 45 4.15 -11.93 2.07
N GLN A 46 3.66 -10.74 1.76
CA GLN A 46 3.68 -10.22 0.38
C GLN A 46 5.09 -10.11 -0.17
N ASN A 47 6.01 -9.56 0.60
CA ASN A 47 7.42 -9.45 0.22
C ASN A 47 8.06 -10.82 -0.05
N PHE A 48 7.82 -11.80 0.84
CA PHE A 48 8.32 -13.16 0.67
C PHE A 48 7.77 -13.79 -0.62
N ILE A 49 6.47 -13.74 -0.86
CA ILE A 49 5.83 -14.29 -2.05
C ILE A 49 6.39 -13.64 -3.32
N PHE A 50 6.53 -12.32 -3.35
CA PHE A 50 7.08 -11.62 -4.50
C PHE A 50 8.55 -11.95 -4.75
N GLN A 51 9.34 -12.14 -3.71
CA GLN A 51 10.73 -12.56 -3.82
C GLN A 51 10.83 -13.97 -4.40
N GLU A 52 10.04 -14.93 -3.93
CA GLU A 52 9.99 -16.28 -4.47
C GLU A 52 9.56 -16.29 -5.94
N ILE A 53 8.56 -15.52 -6.31
CA ILE A 53 8.12 -15.36 -7.71
C ILE A 53 9.24 -14.75 -8.57
N ALA A 54 9.93 -13.73 -8.07
CA ALA A 54 11.01 -13.06 -8.80
C ALA A 54 12.22 -13.97 -9.03
N LEU A 55 12.50 -14.89 -8.13
CA LEU A 55 13.62 -15.83 -8.22
C LEU A 55 13.30 -17.09 -9.03
N ASN A 56 12.02 -17.47 -9.17
CA ASN A 56 11.59 -18.68 -9.84
C ASN A 56 11.15 -18.41 -11.29
N ASP A 57 11.92 -18.93 -12.24
CA ASP A 57 11.64 -18.77 -13.67
C ASP A 57 10.30 -19.37 -14.10
N ALA A 58 9.89 -20.49 -13.50
CA ALA A 58 8.61 -21.14 -13.82
C ALA A 58 7.42 -20.22 -13.42
N HIS A 59 7.49 -19.58 -12.26
CA HIS A 59 6.47 -18.63 -11.83
C HIS A 59 6.43 -17.39 -12.73
N ARG A 60 7.59 -16.82 -13.06
CA ARG A 60 7.68 -15.67 -13.97
C ARG A 60 7.12 -15.98 -15.36
N ASN A 61 7.49 -17.12 -15.92
CA ASN A 61 7.01 -17.54 -17.23
C ASN A 61 5.50 -17.76 -17.24
N CYS A 62 4.95 -18.34 -16.17
CA CYS A 62 3.50 -18.49 -16.04
C CYS A 62 2.79 -17.13 -16.08
N ILE A 63 3.27 -16.14 -15.33
CA ILE A 63 2.66 -14.80 -15.30
C ILE A 63 2.73 -14.13 -16.66
N VAL A 64 3.88 -14.19 -17.32
CA VAL A 64 4.08 -13.53 -18.63
C VAL A 64 3.19 -14.17 -19.71
N SER A 65 2.99 -15.50 -19.67
CA SER A 65 2.15 -16.23 -20.62
C SER A 65 0.65 -16.21 -20.31
N SER A 66 0.28 -15.89 -19.07
CA SER A 66 -1.14 -15.87 -18.64
C SER A 66 -1.91 -14.69 -19.24
N PRO A 67 -3.21 -14.84 -19.56
CA PRO A 67 -4.06 -13.71 -19.91
C PRO A 67 -4.25 -12.78 -18.71
N SER A 68 -4.72 -11.54 -18.97
CA SER A 68 -5.13 -10.64 -17.90
C SER A 68 -6.40 -11.15 -17.23
N GLY A 69 -6.46 -11.03 -15.91
CA GLY A 69 -7.56 -11.50 -15.08
C GLY A 69 -7.07 -12.20 -13.81
N LEU A 70 -7.91 -13.04 -13.23
CA LEU A 70 -7.55 -13.83 -12.06
C LEU A 70 -6.36 -14.76 -12.37
N CYS A 71 -5.49 -14.96 -11.39
CA CYS A 71 -4.32 -15.82 -11.55
C CYS A 71 -4.73 -17.26 -11.87
N SER A 72 -4.33 -17.73 -13.04
CA SER A 72 -4.50 -19.12 -13.47
C SER A 72 -3.28 -20.01 -13.17
N CYS A 73 -2.21 -19.43 -12.61
CA CYS A 73 -0.96 -20.11 -12.29
C CYS A 73 -1.09 -20.93 -11.00
N THR A 74 -1.27 -22.24 -11.11
CA THR A 74 -1.44 -23.14 -9.95
C THR A 74 -0.30 -23.04 -8.94
N GLY A 75 0.96 -22.98 -9.41
CA GLY A 75 2.11 -22.85 -8.52
C GLY A 75 2.14 -21.55 -7.71
N ILE A 76 1.65 -20.45 -8.28
CA ILE A 76 1.56 -19.17 -7.59
C ILE A 76 0.41 -19.19 -6.56
N ASN A 77 -0.74 -19.71 -6.96
CA ASN A 77 -1.87 -19.86 -6.04
C ASN A 77 -1.52 -20.75 -4.85
N GLN A 78 -0.78 -21.85 -5.08
CA GLN A 78 -0.32 -22.71 -4.00
C GLN A 78 0.70 -22.00 -3.11
N LEU A 79 1.66 -21.26 -3.68
CA LEU A 79 2.63 -20.46 -2.92
C LEU A 79 1.93 -19.44 -2.00
N ILE A 80 0.88 -18.77 -2.49
CA ILE A 80 0.10 -17.82 -1.69
C ILE A 80 -0.68 -18.56 -0.60
N GLU A 81 -1.36 -19.67 -0.93
CA GLU A 81 -2.15 -20.44 0.01
C GLU A 81 -1.30 -20.99 1.17
N ASP A 82 -0.11 -21.51 0.86
CA ASP A 82 0.80 -22.08 1.85
C ASP A 82 1.42 -21.03 2.79
N ASN A 83 1.49 -19.78 2.36
CA ASN A 83 2.13 -18.70 3.11
C ASN A 83 1.17 -17.61 3.62
N LYS A 84 -0.09 -17.63 3.24
CA LYS A 84 -1.05 -16.63 3.70
C LYS A 84 -1.20 -16.67 5.23
N PRO A 85 -1.34 -15.50 5.89
CA PRO A 85 -1.56 -15.48 7.33
C PRO A 85 -2.88 -16.13 7.70
N ALA A 86 -2.92 -16.81 8.86
CA ALA A 86 -4.14 -17.40 9.39
C ALA A 86 -5.21 -16.30 9.59
N GLY A 87 -6.47 -16.61 9.22
CA GLY A 87 -7.57 -15.66 9.31
C GLY A 87 -7.68 -14.70 8.11
N TYR A 88 -6.86 -14.88 7.06
CA TYR A 88 -6.93 -14.09 5.86
C TYR A 88 -7.32 -14.91 4.63
N ASN A 89 -8.14 -14.31 3.79
CA ASN A 89 -8.38 -14.75 2.42
C ASN A 89 -7.49 -13.97 1.46
N TYR A 90 -7.39 -14.44 0.23
CA TYR A 90 -6.63 -13.75 -0.81
C TYR A 90 -7.30 -13.79 -2.17
N ALA A 91 -6.94 -12.86 -3.02
CA ALA A 91 -7.12 -12.91 -4.46
C ALA A 91 -5.81 -12.54 -5.16
N CYS A 92 -5.60 -13.11 -6.32
CA CYS A 92 -4.44 -12.83 -7.16
C CYS A 92 -4.92 -12.45 -8.56
N GLU A 93 -4.38 -11.36 -9.10
CA GLU A 93 -4.74 -10.82 -10.40
C GLU A 93 -3.51 -10.51 -11.24
N ILE A 94 -3.56 -10.87 -12.52
CA ILE A 94 -2.53 -10.57 -13.52
C ILE A 94 -3.09 -9.53 -14.47
N CYS A 95 -2.41 -8.39 -14.61
CA CYS A 95 -2.84 -7.28 -15.44
C CYS A 95 -1.76 -6.91 -16.47
N ASN A 96 -2.18 -6.39 -17.61
CA ASN A 96 -1.28 -5.79 -18.58
C ASN A 96 -0.92 -4.36 -18.14
N LYS A 97 0.28 -3.88 -18.49
CA LYS A 97 0.74 -2.53 -18.14
C LYS A 97 -0.19 -1.41 -18.65
N ALA A 98 -0.89 -1.65 -19.76
CA ALA A 98 -1.81 -0.67 -20.38
C ALA A 98 -3.23 -0.71 -19.80
N GLN A 99 -3.56 -1.70 -18.99
CA GLN A 99 -4.88 -1.90 -18.39
C GLN A 99 -4.76 -1.84 -16.88
N SER A 100 -5.65 -1.12 -16.24
CA SER A 100 -5.80 -1.22 -14.79
C SER A 100 -6.30 -2.62 -14.42
N CYS A 101 -5.85 -3.14 -13.29
CA CYS A 101 -6.43 -4.35 -12.72
C CYS A 101 -7.91 -4.11 -12.42
N ALA A 102 -8.75 -5.11 -12.71
CA ALA A 102 -10.20 -4.98 -12.60
C ALA A 102 -10.74 -5.20 -11.19
N ASN A 103 -9.84 -5.51 -10.21
CA ASN A 103 -10.18 -5.83 -8.82
C ASN A 103 -11.19 -6.98 -8.71
N LEU A 104 -10.94 -8.05 -9.46
CA LEU A 104 -11.83 -9.20 -9.55
C LEU A 104 -11.80 -10.03 -8.24
N GLY A 105 -12.97 -10.39 -7.76
CA GLY A 105 -13.11 -11.30 -6.60
C GLY A 105 -12.80 -10.66 -5.23
N ILE A 106 -12.76 -9.33 -5.13
CA ILE A 106 -12.47 -8.60 -3.90
C ILE A 106 -13.78 -8.20 -3.22
N PRO A 107 -13.97 -8.48 -1.91
CA PRO A 107 -15.12 -7.99 -1.17
C PRO A 107 -15.07 -6.46 -1.02
N LEU A 108 -16.22 -5.79 -1.18
CA LEU A 108 -16.32 -4.33 -1.12
C LEU A 108 -16.47 -3.79 0.32
N ASP A 109 -16.75 -4.66 1.26
CA ASP A 109 -17.09 -4.36 2.66
C ASP A 109 -15.96 -4.60 3.65
N LYS A 110 -14.78 -5.00 3.15
CA LYS A 110 -13.62 -5.35 3.99
C LYS A 110 -12.42 -4.46 3.71
N SER A 111 -11.55 -4.34 4.71
CA SER A 111 -10.23 -3.71 4.53
C SER A 111 -9.35 -4.62 3.68
N ILE A 112 -8.85 -4.08 2.57
CA ILE A 112 -8.04 -4.82 1.60
C ILE A 112 -6.60 -4.34 1.67
N TYR A 113 -5.69 -5.28 1.88
CA TYR A 113 -4.25 -5.05 1.83
C TYR A 113 -3.74 -5.51 0.47
N THR A 114 -3.22 -4.61 -0.33
CA THR A 114 -2.79 -4.91 -1.69
C THR A 114 -1.35 -4.50 -1.91
N ASP A 115 -0.64 -5.33 -2.67
CA ASP A 115 0.67 -5.02 -3.20
C ASP A 115 0.85 -5.61 -4.60
N SER A 116 1.85 -5.13 -5.36
CA SER A 116 2.03 -5.53 -6.74
C SER A 116 3.49 -5.53 -7.17
N ILE A 117 3.83 -6.46 -8.07
CA ILE A 117 5.15 -6.58 -8.68
C ILE A 117 5.05 -6.52 -10.21
N PHE A 118 6.04 -5.90 -10.85
CA PHE A 118 6.18 -5.88 -12.31
C PHE A 118 7.08 -7.03 -12.77
N ILE A 119 6.59 -7.82 -13.71
CA ILE A 119 7.30 -9.01 -14.22
C ILE A 119 7.37 -8.97 -15.74
N GLY A 120 8.55 -9.23 -16.28
CA GLY A 120 8.81 -9.40 -17.72
C GLY A 120 9.97 -8.57 -18.24
N LYS A 121 10.54 -8.99 -19.37
CA LYS A 121 11.59 -8.27 -20.12
C LYS A 121 10.98 -7.40 -21.21
N ASP A 122 10.28 -8.02 -22.17
CA ASP A 122 9.74 -7.37 -23.36
C ASP A 122 8.25 -7.00 -23.20
N LYS A 123 7.52 -7.82 -22.48
CA LYS A 123 6.11 -7.60 -22.12
C LYS A 123 5.98 -7.58 -20.60
N PHE A 124 5.82 -6.40 -20.07
CA PHE A 124 5.60 -6.25 -18.64
C PHE A 124 4.17 -6.61 -18.27
N LYS A 125 4.03 -7.45 -17.26
CA LYS A 125 2.78 -7.72 -16.57
C LYS A 125 2.88 -7.29 -15.12
N ILE A 126 1.74 -6.95 -14.56
CA ILE A 126 1.60 -6.62 -13.16
C ILE A 126 0.91 -7.81 -12.50
N LEU A 127 1.57 -8.40 -11.53
CA LEU A 127 0.95 -9.32 -10.60
C LEU A 127 0.53 -8.54 -9.37
N ARG A 128 -0.73 -8.62 -9.00
CA ARG A 128 -1.27 -7.98 -7.81
C ARG A 128 -1.87 -9.04 -6.89
N ILE A 129 -1.55 -8.94 -5.60
CA ILE A 129 -2.07 -9.84 -4.57
C ILE A 129 -2.85 -9.00 -3.58
N TYR A 130 -4.02 -9.49 -3.22
CA TYR A 130 -4.93 -8.86 -2.27
C TYR A 130 -5.13 -9.81 -1.10
N PHE A 131 -5.06 -9.29 0.12
CA PHE A 131 -5.42 -9.99 1.34
C PHE A 131 -6.53 -9.24 2.07
N TRP A 132 -7.45 -9.97 2.70
CA TRP A 132 -8.48 -9.43 3.59
C TRP A 132 -8.81 -10.42 4.68
N GLU A 133 -9.27 -9.93 5.81
CA GLU A 133 -9.72 -10.78 6.92
C GLU A 133 -10.97 -11.59 6.54
N VAL A 134 -11.04 -12.84 7.06
CA VAL A 134 -12.17 -13.77 6.83
C VAL A 134 -13.47 -13.27 7.46
#